data_1142484e85c8b62efa36afe4e6a70de6
#
_entry.id   1142484e85c8b62efa36afe4e6a70de6
#
_cell.length_a   1.000
_cell.length_b   1.000
_cell.length_c   1.000
_cell.angle_alpha   90.00
_cell.angle_beta   90.00
_cell.angle_gamma   90.00
#
_symmetry.space_group_name_H-M   'P 1'
#
loop_
_entity.id
_entity.type
_entity.pdbx_description
1 polymer ?
#
loop_
_entity_poly.entity_id
_entity_poly.type
_entity_poly.pdbx_seq_one_letter_code
_entity_poly.pdbx_strand_id
1 'polypeptide(L)'
;MVANGADPCQERGMRYSHMLIPTVKETPADAVVVSHRLMLRSGMIRKLAAGIYVYLPLANRVFAKVANIVREEMNRAGAQEITMPAVQPAELWQESGRWEQYGPELLRFKDRKGSDFVIGPTHEEVVTALVRDEVKSYRQLPMNLYQIQTKFRDEVRPRFGLMRGREFVMKDAYSFHIDDADAHREYENMFQAYTRIFARCGLKFRAVEADTGSIGGNRSHEFQVLAETGEDAIAHDPVSGYAANVELAPVAHATRAAETPALPMSVVDTPGKRTIEEVAGFLGVPPDRVLKAVLFLVDDKPVMACCRGDRDVNEIKLKKALGAAKARLMSDDEVRVHTGAPVGFAGPVAAKEGMQLVVDHGAQGLAGLVCGGNAADKHYVAVAPGRDFAAGFFDLTSARVGDLCPRSMKPYEIVRGIEVGHVFFLGTKYSTAMKALFQGEDKVERPYVMGCYGIGVTRTAASAIEQNHDDDGIRWPAPIAPFHVSLVAIGVDPETMAAATALYETLSKAGLEVLFDDRDERPGVKFKDHDLIGNPVRLAVGGKGLKEGIVEVKLRTDPKEKTERVPLADAATRVQTLVKGLLDGALKAADEAKA
;
A
#
# COMPACT_ATOMS: atom_id res chain seq x y z
N MET A 1 56.34 -3.65 15.19
CA MET A 1 55.89 -3.25 13.84
C MET A 1 54.92 -4.31 13.34
N VAL A 2 53.66 -4.08 13.53
CA VAL A 2 52.59 -4.94 12.97
C VAL A 2 52.24 -4.30 11.62
N ALA A 3 52.51 -5.02 10.54
CA ALA A 3 52.17 -4.59 9.20
C ALA A 3 50.62 -4.45 9.13
N ASN A 4 50.15 -3.25 8.83
CA ASN A 4 48.78 -3.02 8.44
C ASN A 4 48.50 -3.80 7.14
N GLY A 5 48.06 -5.07 7.25
CA GLY A 5 47.51 -5.81 6.16
C GLY A 5 46.15 -5.19 5.82
N ALA A 6 46.06 -4.50 4.71
CA ALA A 6 44.78 -4.10 4.15
C ALA A 6 43.87 -5.34 4.05
N ASP A 7 42.65 -5.24 4.53
CA ASP A 7 41.63 -6.31 4.47
C ASP A 7 41.45 -6.71 2.98
N PRO A 8 41.71 -7.96 2.59
CA PRO A 8 41.57 -8.42 1.20
C PRO A 8 40.14 -8.24 0.66
N CYS A 9 39.14 -8.06 1.54
CA CYS A 9 37.77 -7.71 1.14
C CYS A 9 37.62 -6.26 0.69
N GLN A 10 38.44 -5.32 1.22
CA GLN A 10 38.45 -3.93 0.77
C GLN A 10 39.14 -3.76 -0.60
N GLU A 11 40.13 -4.60 -0.94
CA GLU A 11 40.82 -4.54 -2.25
C GLU A 11 39.98 -5.02 -3.44
N ARG A 12 38.97 -5.89 -3.23
CA ARG A 12 38.13 -6.38 -4.33
C ARG A 12 37.08 -5.36 -4.80
N GLY A 13 36.82 -4.30 -4.06
CA GLY A 13 35.97 -3.18 -4.46
C GLY A 13 34.61 -3.59 -5.06
N MET A 14 33.71 -2.66 -5.27
CA MET A 14 32.43 -2.90 -5.94
C MET A 14 32.61 -2.87 -7.48
N ARG A 15 33.39 -3.85 -8.02
CA ARG A 15 33.63 -4.01 -9.45
C ARG A 15 32.54 -4.87 -10.06
N TYR A 16 32.05 -4.49 -11.23
CA TYR A 16 30.99 -5.22 -11.92
C TYR A 16 31.38 -6.67 -12.22
N SER A 17 32.66 -6.89 -12.64
CA SER A 17 33.19 -8.22 -12.91
C SER A 17 33.17 -9.17 -11.71
N HIS A 18 33.10 -8.67 -10.50
CA HIS A 18 33.06 -9.45 -9.25
C HIS A 18 31.67 -9.53 -8.60
N MET A 19 30.67 -8.87 -9.18
CA MET A 19 29.31 -8.89 -8.64
C MET A 19 28.37 -9.75 -9.48
N LEU A 20 27.45 -10.45 -8.82
CA LEU A 20 26.36 -11.16 -9.48
C LEU A 20 25.28 -10.15 -9.93
N ILE A 21 25.44 -9.61 -11.13
CA ILE A 21 24.50 -8.69 -11.79
C ILE A 21 24.06 -9.29 -13.13
N PRO A 22 23.23 -10.33 -13.14
CA PRO A 22 22.85 -11.05 -14.35
C PRO A 22 21.72 -10.29 -15.09
N THR A 23 22.08 -9.23 -15.80
CA THR A 23 21.15 -8.50 -16.67
C THR A 23 20.63 -9.38 -17.80
N VAL A 24 19.37 -9.19 -18.18
CA VAL A 24 18.75 -9.91 -19.30
C VAL A 24 18.04 -8.94 -20.24
N LYS A 25 18.07 -9.24 -21.54
CA LYS A 25 17.42 -8.42 -22.58
C LYS A 25 15.92 -8.64 -22.63
N GLU A 26 15.52 -9.90 -22.50
CA GLU A 26 14.13 -10.31 -22.65
C GLU A 26 13.35 -10.10 -21.36
N THR A 27 12.07 -9.79 -21.50
CA THR A 27 11.14 -9.67 -20.39
C THR A 27 10.40 -10.98 -20.24
N PRO A 28 10.39 -11.63 -19.05
CA PRO A 28 9.56 -12.79 -18.80
C PRO A 28 8.07 -12.49 -19.04
N ALA A 29 7.34 -13.42 -19.66
CA ALA A 29 5.95 -13.21 -20.07
C ALA A 29 4.98 -12.95 -18.90
N ASP A 30 5.31 -13.42 -17.69
CA ASP A 30 4.52 -13.24 -16.46
C ASP A 30 4.80 -11.90 -15.75
N ALA A 31 5.76 -11.12 -16.24
CA ALA A 31 6.09 -9.82 -15.66
C ALA A 31 5.27 -8.69 -16.32
N VAL A 32 4.09 -8.42 -15.77
CA VAL A 32 3.12 -7.47 -16.35
C VAL A 32 3.47 -6.02 -16.01
N VAL A 33 3.75 -5.69 -14.74
CA VAL A 33 4.03 -4.32 -14.28
C VAL A 33 5.50 -3.94 -14.48
N VAL A 34 5.76 -2.65 -14.59
CA VAL A 34 7.09 -2.12 -14.93
C VAL A 34 8.14 -2.50 -13.90
N SER A 35 7.85 -2.35 -12.61
CA SER A 35 8.78 -2.71 -11.53
C SER A 35 9.20 -4.18 -11.60
N HIS A 36 8.25 -5.10 -11.82
CA HIS A 36 8.55 -6.53 -11.94
C HIS A 36 9.46 -6.82 -13.14
N ARG A 37 9.14 -6.21 -14.31
CA ARG A 37 9.96 -6.35 -15.52
C ARG A 37 11.38 -5.84 -15.32
N LEU A 38 11.52 -4.62 -14.79
CA LEU A 38 12.81 -3.98 -14.63
C LEU A 38 13.67 -4.65 -13.55
N MET A 39 13.08 -5.10 -12.44
CA MET A 39 13.80 -5.85 -11.41
C MET A 39 14.35 -7.20 -11.92
N LEU A 40 13.59 -7.91 -12.75
CA LEU A 40 14.06 -9.15 -13.38
C LEU A 40 15.17 -8.87 -14.41
N ARG A 41 14.95 -7.87 -15.27
CA ARG A 41 15.90 -7.52 -16.34
C ARG A 41 17.21 -6.96 -15.79
N SER A 42 17.18 -6.12 -14.79
CA SER A 42 18.39 -5.53 -14.17
C SER A 42 19.17 -6.49 -13.28
N GLY A 43 18.69 -7.72 -13.09
CA GLY A 43 19.35 -8.68 -12.21
C GLY A 43 19.20 -8.36 -10.74
N MET A 44 18.09 -7.79 -10.33
CA MET A 44 17.78 -7.53 -8.91
C MET A 44 17.11 -8.72 -8.22
N ILE A 45 16.22 -9.40 -8.92
CA ILE A 45 15.46 -10.53 -8.37
C ILE A 45 15.44 -11.73 -9.30
N ARG A 46 15.21 -12.92 -8.72
CA ARG A 46 14.89 -14.14 -9.47
C ARG A 46 13.71 -14.84 -8.80
N LYS A 47 12.75 -15.27 -9.61
CA LYS A 47 11.57 -16.00 -9.13
C LYS A 47 11.98 -17.42 -8.73
N LEU A 48 11.66 -17.81 -7.50
CA LEU A 48 11.82 -19.17 -7.00
C LEU A 48 10.50 -19.95 -7.10
N ALA A 49 9.41 -19.32 -6.66
CA ALA A 49 8.05 -19.82 -6.76
C ALA A 49 7.07 -18.65 -6.95
N ALA A 50 5.78 -18.93 -7.12
CA ALA A 50 4.77 -17.88 -7.21
C ALA A 50 4.77 -17.00 -5.94
N GLY A 51 5.07 -15.71 -6.10
CA GLY A 51 5.16 -14.74 -5.00
C GLY A 51 6.37 -14.90 -4.08
N ILE A 52 7.35 -15.74 -4.43
CA ILE A 52 8.58 -15.97 -3.66
C ILE A 52 9.80 -15.71 -4.56
N TYR A 53 10.69 -14.83 -4.12
CA TYR A 53 11.82 -14.34 -4.92
C TYR A 53 13.14 -14.44 -4.16
N VAL A 54 14.21 -14.74 -4.90
CA VAL A 54 15.58 -14.54 -4.43
C VAL A 54 15.97 -13.09 -4.71
N TYR A 55 16.46 -12.40 -3.70
CA TYR A 55 16.97 -11.04 -3.80
C TYR A 55 18.47 -11.07 -4.09
N LEU A 56 18.87 -10.52 -5.24
CA LEU A 56 20.25 -10.47 -5.67
C LEU A 56 20.97 -9.20 -5.12
N PRO A 57 22.31 -9.07 -5.28
CA PRO A 57 23.08 -8.01 -4.63
C PRO A 57 22.54 -6.59 -4.84
N LEU A 58 22.06 -6.25 -6.04
CA LEU A 58 21.47 -4.91 -6.29
C LEU A 58 20.21 -4.67 -5.48
N ALA A 59 19.30 -5.67 -5.41
CA ALA A 59 18.07 -5.54 -4.64
C ALA A 59 18.36 -5.39 -3.14
N ASN A 60 19.27 -6.22 -2.59
CA ASN A 60 19.64 -6.14 -1.18
C ASN A 60 20.20 -4.77 -0.80
N ARG A 61 21.00 -4.13 -1.69
CA ARG A 61 21.49 -2.77 -1.44
C ARG A 61 20.36 -1.76 -1.35
N VAL A 62 19.39 -1.82 -2.28
CA VAL A 62 18.21 -0.94 -2.27
C VAL A 62 17.37 -1.17 -1.01
N PHE A 63 17.06 -2.43 -0.68
CA PHE A 63 16.26 -2.75 0.51
C PHE A 63 16.94 -2.34 1.81
N ALA A 64 18.26 -2.52 1.91
CA ALA A 64 19.04 -2.04 3.06
C ALA A 64 18.96 -0.51 3.21
N LYS A 65 19.03 0.25 2.11
CA LYS A 65 18.90 1.71 2.14
C LYS A 65 17.49 2.16 2.54
N VAL A 66 16.45 1.55 1.98
CA VAL A 66 15.06 1.80 2.41
C VAL A 66 14.91 1.48 3.89
N ALA A 67 15.38 0.32 4.34
CA ALA A 67 15.34 -0.09 5.75
C ALA A 67 16.10 0.87 6.67
N ASN A 68 17.25 1.40 6.22
CA ASN A 68 18.01 2.38 6.99
C ASN A 68 17.30 3.74 7.11
N ILE A 69 16.69 4.23 6.04
CA ILE A 69 15.83 5.43 6.10
C ILE A 69 14.69 5.22 7.10
N VAL A 70 14.03 4.07 7.04
CA VAL A 70 12.97 3.70 7.99
C VAL A 70 13.52 3.69 9.42
N ARG A 71 14.65 3.05 9.68
CA ARG A 71 15.28 2.95 11.00
C ARG A 71 15.63 4.33 11.57
N GLU A 72 16.21 5.21 10.76
CA GLU A 72 16.56 6.56 11.17
C GLU A 72 15.33 7.38 11.58
N GLU A 73 14.24 7.33 10.82
CA GLU A 73 13.02 8.08 11.14
C GLU A 73 12.24 7.46 12.30
N MET A 74 12.23 6.13 12.44
CA MET A 74 11.64 5.45 13.59
C MET A 74 12.39 5.79 14.89
N ASN A 75 13.72 5.77 14.86
CA ASN A 75 14.55 6.17 16.00
C ASN A 75 14.37 7.66 16.35
N ARG A 76 14.26 8.53 15.34
CA ARG A 76 13.95 9.96 15.52
C ARG A 76 12.58 10.15 16.20
N ALA A 77 11.61 9.32 15.86
CA ALA A 77 10.29 9.33 16.48
C ALA A 77 10.24 8.72 17.88
N GLY A 78 11.35 8.19 18.39
CA GLY A 78 11.46 7.62 19.74
C GLY A 78 11.09 6.13 19.84
N ALA A 79 10.88 5.44 18.71
CA ALA A 79 10.63 4.01 18.70
C ALA A 79 11.92 3.20 18.91
N GLN A 80 11.81 1.99 19.48
CA GLN A 80 12.93 1.12 19.84
C GLN A 80 12.92 -0.15 18.96
N GLU A 81 14.07 -0.47 18.36
CA GLU A 81 14.22 -1.66 17.51
C GLU A 81 14.34 -2.93 18.35
N ILE A 82 13.52 -3.94 18.04
CA ILE A 82 13.58 -5.30 18.60
C ILE A 82 13.56 -6.32 17.46
N THR A 83 13.77 -7.59 17.77
CA THR A 83 13.58 -8.69 16.82
C THR A 83 12.72 -9.76 17.45
N MET A 84 11.60 -10.08 16.83
CA MET A 84 10.66 -11.10 17.28
C MET A 84 10.73 -12.35 16.40
N PRO A 85 10.34 -13.54 16.91
CA PRO A 85 10.37 -14.79 16.13
C PRO A 85 9.44 -14.73 14.91
N ALA A 86 9.89 -15.29 13.78
CA ALA A 86 9.04 -15.46 12.60
C ALA A 86 8.02 -16.62 12.79
N VAL A 87 8.41 -17.65 13.55
CA VAL A 87 7.55 -18.79 13.93
C VAL A 87 6.85 -18.44 15.23
N GLN A 88 5.54 -18.51 15.24
CA GLN A 88 4.70 -18.10 16.36
C GLN A 88 3.80 -19.24 16.83
N PRO A 89 3.64 -19.46 18.15
CA PRO A 89 2.75 -20.48 18.67
C PRO A 89 1.28 -20.15 18.43
N ALA A 90 0.48 -21.16 18.12
CA ALA A 90 -0.96 -20.99 17.83
C ALA A 90 -1.75 -20.42 19.00
N GLU A 91 -1.32 -20.68 20.23
CA GLU A 91 -1.98 -20.24 21.46
C GLU A 91 -2.16 -18.72 21.52
N LEU A 92 -1.16 -17.94 21.06
CA LEU A 92 -1.27 -16.49 21.02
C LEU A 92 -2.36 -16.01 20.05
N TRP A 93 -2.46 -16.67 18.90
CA TRP A 93 -3.48 -16.39 17.88
C TRP A 93 -4.88 -16.82 18.32
N GLN A 94 -4.98 -17.91 19.09
CA GLN A 94 -6.22 -18.37 19.71
C GLN A 94 -6.66 -17.40 20.81
N GLU A 95 -5.73 -16.91 21.63
CA GLU A 95 -5.97 -15.95 22.70
C GLU A 95 -6.53 -14.61 22.16
N SER A 96 -5.98 -14.12 21.05
CA SER A 96 -6.49 -12.91 20.36
C SER A 96 -7.80 -13.12 19.60
N GLY A 97 -8.21 -14.39 19.40
CA GLY A 97 -9.35 -14.77 18.54
C GLY A 97 -9.06 -14.72 17.04
N ARG A 98 -7.83 -14.37 16.63
CA ARG A 98 -7.48 -14.24 15.20
C ARG A 98 -7.14 -15.56 14.52
N TRP A 99 -6.96 -16.64 15.27
CA TRP A 99 -6.75 -17.97 14.69
C TRP A 99 -7.83 -18.34 13.68
N GLU A 100 -9.10 -18.08 13.99
CA GLU A 100 -10.22 -18.32 13.08
C GLU A 100 -10.49 -17.13 12.11
N GLN A 101 -10.33 -15.90 12.60
CA GLN A 101 -10.71 -14.70 11.86
C GLN A 101 -9.76 -14.34 10.71
N TYR A 102 -8.46 -14.68 10.81
CA TYR A 102 -7.45 -14.29 9.80
C TYR A 102 -7.65 -15.01 8.46
N GLY A 103 -8.26 -16.19 8.50
CA GLY A 103 -8.57 -16.94 7.29
C GLY A 103 -7.39 -17.76 6.73
N PRO A 104 -7.46 -18.11 5.42
CA PRO A 104 -6.53 -19.04 4.79
C PRO A 104 -5.14 -18.46 4.51
N GLU A 105 -4.98 -17.15 4.53
CA GLU A 105 -3.67 -16.51 4.35
C GLU A 105 -2.71 -16.71 5.52
N LEU A 106 -3.20 -17.19 6.67
CA LEU A 106 -2.39 -17.58 7.81
C LEU A 106 -1.82 -18.98 7.56
N LEU A 107 -0.53 -19.05 7.24
CA LEU A 107 0.15 -20.35 7.04
C LEU A 107 0.34 -21.07 8.37
N ARG A 108 -0.42 -22.16 8.56
CA ARG A 108 -0.40 -23.00 9.75
C ARG A 108 0.38 -24.28 9.51
N PHE A 109 1.11 -24.75 10.51
CA PHE A 109 1.84 -26.02 10.45
C PHE A 109 1.97 -26.64 11.84
N LYS A 110 2.41 -27.88 11.90
CA LYS A 110 2.69 -28.60 13.15
C LYS A 110 4.19 -28.84 13.29
N ASP A 111 4.68 -28.72 14.53
CA ASP A 111 6.02 -29.17 14.85
C ASP A 111 6.10 -30.68 14.98
N ARG A 112 7.30 -31.24 15.27
CA ARG A 112 7.51 -32.69 15.43
C ARG A 112 6.76 -33.31 16.61
N LYS A 113 6.31 -32.47 17.56
CA LYS A 113 5.55 -32.91 18.74
C LYS A 113 4.03 -32.80 18.52
N GLY A 114 3.62 -32.29 17.37
CA GLY A 114 2.22 -32.06 17.00
C GLY A 114 1.62 -30.75 17.46
N SER A 115 2.42 -29.82 18.02
CA SER A 115 1.97 -28.49 18.42
C SER A 115 1.72 -27.63 17.19
N ASP A 116 0.68 -26.81 17.24
CA ASP A 116 0.31 -25.90 16.15
C ASP A 116 1.12 -24.60 16.20
N PHE A 117 1.61 -24.18 15.04
CA PHE A 117 2.37 -22.95 14.83
C PHE A 117 1.90 -22.24 13.56
N VAL A 118 2.30 -20.98 13.44
CA VAL A 118 2.16 -20.21 12.20
C VAL A 118 3.49 -19.56 11.81
N ILE A 119 3.67 -19.26 10.52
CA ILE A 119 4.66 -18.28 10.10
C ILE A 119 3.99 -16.90 10.14
N GLY A 120 4.54 -16.00 10.95
CA GLY A 120 3.91 -14.72 11.27
C GLY A 120 3.68 -13.82 10.07
N PRO A 121 2.42 -13.53 9.70
CA PRO A 121 2.09 -12.51 8.71
C PRO A 121 2.19 -11.09 9.32
N THR A 122 2.15 -11.00 10.63
CA THR A 122 2.20 -9.80 11.50
C THR A 122 2.51 -10.24 12.94
N HIS A 123 2.72 -9.32 13.90
CA HIS A 123 3.21 -9.67 15.24
C HIS A 123 2.45 -8.99 16.39
N GLU A 124 1.19 -8.58 16.20
CA GLU A 124 0.38 -7.98 17.27
C GLU A 124 0.32 -8.88 18.50
N GLU A 125 0.12 -10.19 18.30
CA GLU A 125 0.02 -11.18 19.37
C GLU A 125 1.34 -11.33 20.13
N VAL A 126 2.44 -11.46 19.41
CA VAL A 126 3.77 -11.67 20.00
C VAL A 126 4.22 -10.47 20.83
N VAL A 127 4.07 -9.26 20.29
CA VAL A 127 4.48 -8.04 21.00
C VAL A 127 3.57 -7.75 22.19
N THR A 128 2.26 -8.05 22.07
CA THR A 128 1.32 -7.91 23.19
C THR A 128 1.68 -8.87 24.33
N ALA A 129 2.02 -10.13 24.02
CA ALA A 129 2.49 -11.10 25.02
C ALA A 129 3.78 -10.61 25.70
N LEU A 130 4.77 -10.13 24.93
CA LEU A 130 6.01 -9.56 25.47
C LEU A 130 5.72 -8.39 26.43
N VAL A 131 4.94 -7.40 26.00
CA VAL A 131 4.64 -6.22 26.82
C VAL A 131 3.78 -6.58 28.02
N ARG A 132 2.83 -7.50 27.88
CA ARG A 132 2.04 -8.03 28.99
C ARG A 132 2.92 -8.57 30.11
N ASP A 133 4.01 -9.24 29.78
CA ASP A 133 4.87 -9.89 30.75
C ASP A 133 5.91 -8.93 31.38
N GLU A 134 6.38 -7.93 30.64
CA GLU A 134 7.49 -7.06 31.02
C GLU A 134 7.05 -5.66 31.55
N VAL A 135 5.90 -5.16 31.09
CA VAL A 135 5.41 -3.81 31.43
C VAL A 135 4.22 -3.91 32.38
N LYS A 136 4.35 -3.46 33.61
CA LYS A 136 3.30 -3.60 34.64
C LYS A 136 2.78 -2.27 35.21
N SER A 137 3.42 -1.18 34.87
CA SER A 137 3.12 0.12 35.48
C SER A 137 3.01 1.21 34.42
N TYR A 138 2.07 2.14 34.65
CA TYR A 138 1.91 3.35 33.83
C TYR A 138 3.21 4.15 33.66
N ARG A 139 4.16 4.03 34.60
CA ARG A 139 5.47 4.73 34.55
C ARG A 139 6.40 4.22 33.45
N GLN A 140 6.12 3.05 32.88
CA GLN A 140 6.87 2.44 31.79
C GLN A 140 6.29 2.81 30.40
N LEU A 141 5.17 3.53 30.40
CA LEU A 141 4.45 3.96 29.19
C LEU A 141 4.63 5.47 28.94
N PRO A 142 4.50 5.97 27.73
CA PRO A 142 4.26 5.20 26.51
C PRO A 142 5.50 4.44 26.02
N MET A 143 5.28 3.43 25.17
CA MET A 143 6.33 2.64 24.56
C MET A 143 5.98 2.36 23.09
N ASN A 144 6.97 2.46 22.19
CA ASN A 144 6.84 2.06 20.79
C ASN A 144 8.01 1.13 20.42
N LEU A 145 7.67 -0.11 20.03
CA LEU A 145 8.62 -1.16 19.67
C LEU A 145 8.45 -1.50 18.18
N TYR A 146 9.55 -1.60 17.43
CA TYR A 146 9.48 -1.97 16.02
C TYR A 146 10.53 -3.01 15.63
N GLN A 147 10.27 -3.68 14.52
CA GLN A 147 11.22 -4.58 13.86
C GLN A 147 11.21 -4.39 12.35
N ILE A 148 12.28 -4.83 11.69
CA ILE A 148 12.34 -4.98 10.23
C ILE A 148 12.62 -6.46 9.96
N GLN A 149 11.62 -7.18 9.44
CA GLN A 149 11.67 -8.63 9.35
C GLN A 149 10.90 -9.15 8.14
N THR A 150 11.28 -10.34 7.68
CA THR A 150 10.53 -11.10 6.68
C THR A 150 9.19 -11.56 7.24
N LYS A 151 8.13 -11.34 6.47
CA LYS A 151 6.77 -11.82 6.73
C LYS A 151 6.36 -12.81 5.65
N PHE A 152 5.42 -13.67 6.01
CA PHE A 152 4.81 -14.60 5.07
C PHE A 152 3.28 -14.51 5.15
N ARG A 153 2.63 -14.32 3.99
CA ARG A 153 1.18 -14.40 3.82
C ARG A 153 0.90 -15.39 2.70
N ASP A 154 0.07 -16.38 2.96
CA ASP A 154 -0.27 -17.42 1.96
C ASP A 154 -1.29 -16.88 0.94
N GLU A 155 -0.86 -15.82 0.26
CA GLU A 155 -1.64 -15.09 -0.75
C GLU A 155 -2.10 -16.03 -1.87
N VAL A 156 -3.40 -16.11 -2.09
CA VAL A 156 -4.01 -17.02 -3.08
C VAL A 156 -3.61 -16.66 -4.52
N ARG A 157 -3.44 -15.36 -4.81
CA ARG A 157 -3.12 -14.85 -6.14
C ARG A 157 -1.97 -13.86 -6.09
N PRO A 158 -0.73 -14.33 -5.82
CA PRO A 158 0.42 -13.44 -5.86
C PRO A 158 0.63 -12.91 -7.28
N ARG A 159 0.84 -11.61 -7.41
CA ARG A 159 0.97 -10.93 -8.71
C ARG A 159 1.84 -9.69 -8.59
N PHE A 160 2.24 -9.14 -9.74
CA PHE A 160 2.99 -7.88 -9.81
C PHE A 160 4.33 -7.90 -9.06
N GLY A 161 5.04 -9.05 -9.06
CA GLY A 161 6.36 -9.19 -8.46
C GLY A 161 6.34 -8.94 -6.95
N LEU A 162 7.10 -7.94 -6.49
CA LEU A 162 7.21 -7.59 -5.07
C LEU A 162 6.06 -6.72 -4.55
N MET A 163 5.12 -6.33 -5.40
CA MET A 163 3.94 -5.58 -4.98
C MET A 163 3.01 -6.43 -4.12
N ARG A 164 2.77 -7.69 -4.56
CA ARG A 164 1.90 -8.64 -3.89
C ARG A 164 2.52 -10.04 -3.91
N GLY A 165 3.63 -10.16 -3.18
CA GLY A 165 4.33 -11.43 -2.95
C GLY A 165 3.79 -12.14 -1.71
N ARG A 166 4.15 -13.43 -1.57
CA ARG A 166 3.85 -14.24 -0.39
C ARG A 166 4.87 -14.03 0.73
N GLU A 167 6.14 -13.83 0.36
CA GLU A 167 7.23 -13.53 1.26
C GLU A 167 7.80 -12.14 0.94
N PHE A 168 7.95 -11.29 1.96
CA PHE A 168 8.36 -9.90 1.80
C PHE A 168 8.97 -9.33 3.09
N VAL A 169 9.74 -8.26 2.98
CA VAL A 169 10.32 -7.56 4.14
C VAL A 169 9.39 -6.42 4.54
N MET A 170 9.04 -6.40 5.83
CA MET A 170 8.18 -5.38 6.44
C MET A 170 8.86 -4.77 7.66
N LYS A 171 8.75 -3.44 7.83
CA LYS A 171 8.86 -2.82 9.14
C LYS A 171 7.47 -2.83 9.78
N ASP A 172 7.35 -3.42 10.92
CA ASP A 172 6.16 -3.38 11.75
C ASP A 172 6.51 -2.83 13.14
N ALA A 173 5.71 -1.85 13.58
CA ALA A 173 5.85 -1.19 14.87
C ALA A 173 4.53 -1.26 15.65
N TYR A 174 4.64 -1.25 16.96
CA TYR A 174 3.52 -1.40 17.88
C TYR A 174 3.74 -0.47 19.06
N SER A 175 2.74 0.35 19.36
CA SER A 175 2.80 1.26 20.49
C SER A 175 1.80 0.91 21.58
N PHE A 176 2.14 1.24 22.81
CA PHE A 176 1.38 0.94 24.02
C PHE A 176 1.24 2.20 24.86
N HIS A 177 0.02 2.50 25.29
CA HIS A 177 -0.35 3.76 25.89
C HIS A 177 -1.27 3.59 27.09
N ILE A 178 -1.29 4.61 27.96
CA ILE A 178 -2.18 4.64 29.13
C ILE A 178 -3.63 4.96 28.78
N ASP A 179 -3.83 5.75 27.70
CA ASP A 179 -5.15 6.21 27.27
C ASP A 179 -5.18 6.55 25.77
N ASP A 180 -6.38 6.85 25.27
CA ASP A 180 -6.61 7.22 23.86
C ASP A 180 -5.90 8.52 23.47
N ALA A 181 -5.81 9.50 24.38
CA ALA A 181 -5.19 10.79 24.07
C ALA A 181 -3.69 10.64 23.82
N ASP A 182 -3.02 9.80 24.61
CA ASP A 182 -1.61 9.46 24.42
C ASP A 182 -1.39 8.65 23.13
N ALA A 183 -2.25 7.66 22.88
CA ALA A 183 -2.20 6.87 21.65
C ALA A 183 -2.43 7.71 20.38
N HIS A 184 -3.31 8.71 20.43
CA HIS A 184 -3.51 9.64 19.31
C HIS A 184 -2.29 10.53 19.05
N ARG A 185 -1.56 10.97 20.10
CA ARG A 185 -0.29 11.71 19.90
C ARG A 185 0.74 10.86 19.16
N GLU A 186 0.88 9.59 19.57
CA GLU A 186 1.79 8.67 18.89
C GLU A 186 1.33 8.32 17.48
N TYR A 187 0.04 8.20 17.22
CA TYR A 187 -0.50 8.04 15.89
C TYR A 187 -0.07 9.18 14.95
N GLU A 188 -0.20 10.42 15.39
CA GLU A 188 0.25 11.59 14.61
C GLU A 188 1.78 11.64 14.46
N ASN A 189 2.55 11.25 15.50
CA ASN A 189 4.01 11.12 15.44
C ASN A 189 4.42 10.10 14.36
N MET A 190 3.80 8.94 14.33
CA MET A 190 4.06 7.91 13.32
C MET A 190 3.60 8.35 11.92
N PHE A 191 2.49 9.06 11.81
CA PHE A 191 2.03 9.63 10.55
C PHE A 191 3.07 10.60 9.96
N GLN A 192 3.66 11.47 10.78
CA GLN A 192 4.73 12.37 10.35
C GLN A 192 6.03 11.62 10.01
N ALA A 193 6.39 10.60 10.79
CA ALA A 193 7.56 9.76 10.50
C ALA A 193 7.42 9.07 9.14
N TYR A 194 6.24 8.53 8.80
CA TYR A 194 5.96 7.90 7.51
C TYR A 194 6.03 8.89 6.36
N THR A 195 5.45 10.08 6.54
CA THR A 195 5.54 11.19 5.58
C THR A 195 6.99 11.48 5.22
N ARG A 196 7.89 11.57 6.23
CA ARG A 196 9.32 11.79 6.02
C ARG A 196 10.01 10.59 5.35
N ILE A 197 9.69 9.36 5.78
CA ILE A 197 10.26 8.13 5.19
C ILE A 197 10.01 8.08 3.69
N PHE A 198 8.77 8.23 3.26
CA PHE A 198 8.43 8.10 1.85
C PHE A 198 8.95 9.28 1.02
N ALA A 199 8.95 10.49 1.55
CA ALA A 199 9.57 11.64 0.91
C ALA A 199 11.08 11.46 0.75
N ARG A 200 11.80 10.97 1.78
CA ARG A 200 13.24 10.60 1.71
C ARG A 200 13.52 9.52 0.68
N CYS A 201 12.60 8.57 0.50
CA CYS A 201 12.68 7.58 -0.57
C CYS A 201 12.42 8.15 -1.97
N GLY A 202 12.08 9.44 -2.09
CA GLY A 202 11.81 10.11 -3.35
C GLY A 202 10.47 9.75 -3.98
N LEU A 203 9.48 9.35 -3.16
CA LEU A 203 8.16 8.94 -3.60
C LEU A 203 7.17 10.10 -3.61
N LYS A 204 6.30 10.11 -4.61
CA LYS A 204 5.08 10.92 -4.64
C LYS A 204 3.95 10.05 -4.08
N PHE A 205 3.41 10.44 -2.95
CA PHE A 205 2.41 9.67 -2.22
C PHE A 205 1.30 10.55 -1.67
N ARG A 206 0.23 9.91 -1.20
CA ARG A 206 -0.83 10.52 -0.40
C ARG A 206 -1.17 9.63 0.78
N ALA A 207 -1.42 10.23 1.92
CA ALA A 207 -2.07 9.54 3.01
C ALA A 207 -3.59 9.58 2.77
N VAL A 208 -4.23 8.43 2.85
CA VAL A 208 -5.67 8.26 2.58
C VAL A 208 -6.36 7.59 3.77
N GLU A 209 -7.54 8.02 4.10
CA GLU A 209 -8.38 7.31 5.08
C GLU A 209 -8.71 5.92 4.53
N ALA A 210 -8.53 4.88 5.37
CA ALA A 210 -8.66 3.49 4.98
C ALA A 210 -9.47 2.67 6.01
N ASP A 211 -10.00 1.53 5.56
CA ASP A 211 -10.62 0.55 6.46
C ASP A 211 -9.55 -0.18 7.28
N THR A 212 -9.89 -0.53 8.51
CA THR A 212 -8.96 -1.23 9.40
C THR A 212 -8.85 -2.73 9.14
N GLY A 213 -9.71 -3.30 8.33
CA GLY A 213 -9.69 -4.70 7.88
C GLY A 213 -9.57 -5.72 9.02
N SER A 214 -8.81 -6.79 8.77
CA SER A 214 -8.56 -7.88 9.73
C SER A 214 -7.69 -7.46 10.93
N ILE A 215 -6.91 -6.38 10.79
CA ILE A 215 -6.12 -5.81 11.90
C ILE A 215 -7.06 -5.24 12.94
N GLY A 216 -8.09 -4.50 12.51
CA GLY A 216 -9.10 -3.89 13.37
C GLY A 216 -8.65 -2.56 13.95
N GLY A 217 -9.45 -2.02 14.88
CA GLY A 217 -9.33 -0.66 15.39
C GLY A 217 -10.45 0.23 14.85
N ASN A 218 -10.35 1.54 15.07
CA ASN A 218 -11.40 2.49 14.68
C ASN A 218 -10.93 3.63 13.77
N ARG A 219 -9.63 3.74 13.49
CA ARG A 219 -9.04 4.74 12.61
C ARG A 219 -7.79 4.17 11.93
N SER A 220 -7.67 4.39 10.62
CA SER A 220 -6.42 4.10 9.93
C SER A 220 -6.19 5.02 8.75
N HIS A 221 -4.90 5.18 8.36
CA HIS A 221 -4.48 5.82 7.13
C HIS A 221 -3.47 4.96 6.40
N GLU A 222 -3.68 4.79 5.11
CA GLU A 222 -2.72 4.22 4.19
C GLU A 222 -1.88 5.29 3.51
N PHE A 223 -0.60 5.01 3.32
CA PHE A 223 0.28 5.80 2.48
C PHE A 223 0.33 5.16 1.11
N GLN A 224 -0.29 5.82 0.14
CA GLN A 224 -0.49 5.33 -1.21
C GLN A 224 0.45 6.04 -2.18
N VAL A 225 1.35 5.29 -2.81
CA VAL A 225 2.20 5.78 -3.90
C VAL A 225 1.37 5.88 -5.17
N LEU A 226 1.31 7.07 -5.76
CA LEU A 226 0.50 7.31 -6.94
C LEU A 226 1.15 6.67 -8.17
N ALA A 227 0.49 5.67 -8.76
CA ALA A 227 0.95 4.96 -9.95
C ALA A 227 -0.25 4.37 -10.71
N GLU A 228 -0.22 4.41 -12.04
CA GLU A 228 -1.29 3.86 -12.88
C GLU A 228 -1.50 2.34 -12.69
N THR A 229 -0.43 1.65 -12.32
CA THR A 229 -0.44 0.21 -12.02
C THR A 229 -0.94 -0.12 -10.62
N GLY A 230 -1.32 0.89 -9.82
CA GLY A 230 -1.85 0.71 -8.47
C GLY A 230 -3.13 -0.11 -8.44
N GLU A 231 -3.26 -0.96 -7.43
CA GLU A 231 -4.46 -1.78 -7.24
C GLU A 231 -5.61 -1.01 -6.61
N ASP A 232 -5.30 -0.05 -5.73
CA ASP A 232 -6.28 0.70 -4.96
C ASP A 232 -6.83 1.89 -5.74
N ALA A 233 -8.14 2.09 -5.66
CA ALA A 233 -8.80 3.26 -6.19
C ALA A 233 -8.98 4.30 -5.07
N ILE A 234 -8.46 5.49 -5.29
CA ILE A 234 -8.45 6.59 -4.31
C ILE A 234 -9.31 7.73 -4.84
N ALA A 235 -10.31 8.13 -4.06
CA ALA A 235 -11.06 9.36 -4.29
C ALA A 235 -10.28 10.53 -3.71
N HIS A 236 -9.86 11.45 -4.57
CA HIS A 236 -9.09 12.62 -4.22
C HIS A 236 -9.86 13.89 -4.56
N ASP A 237 -9.93 14.81 -3.61
CA ASP A 237 -10.46 16.15 -3.80
C ASP A 237 -9.28 17.14 -3.91
N PRO A 238 -8.97 17.64 -5.12
CA PRO A 238 -7.83 18.52 -5.32
C PRO A 238 -7.97 19.89 -4.65
N VAL A 239 -9.19 20.29 -4.28
CA VAL A 239 -9.47 21.60 -3.66
C VAL A 239 -9.22 21.57 -2.15
N SER A 240 -9.74 20.56 -1.45
CA SER A 240 -9.53 20.43 0.01
C SER A 240 -8.29 19.63 0.37
N GLY A 241 -7.67 18.93 -0.60
CA GLY A 241 -6.58 17.98 -0.36
C GLY A 241 -7.03 16.65 0.28
N TYR A 242 -8.33 16.47 0.51
CA TYR A 242 -8.86 15.22 1.09
C TYR A 242 -8.66 14.04 0.16
N ALA A 243 -8.27 12.91 0.73
CA ALA A 243 -8.16 11.64 0.01
C ALA A 243 -8.61 10.47 0.91
N ALA A 244 -9.29 9.51 0.29
CA ALA A 244 -9.70 8.26 0.94
C ALA A 244 -9.85 7.15 -0.11
N ASN A 245 -9.78 5.89 0.32
CA ASN A 245 -10.19 4.78 -0.54
C ASN A 245 -11.64 4.98 -0.97
N VAL A 246 -11.95 4.68 -2.24
CA VAL A 246 -13.31 4.90 -2.80
C VAL A 246 -14.42 4.25 -1.97
N GLU A 247 -14.09 3.20 -1.23
CA GLU A 247 -15.00 2.47 -0.37
C GLU A 247 -15.35 3.24 0.92
N LEU A 248 -14.52 4.20 1.33
CA LEU A 248 -14.71 5.03 2.53
C LEU A 248 -15.04 6.48 2.21
N ALA A 249 -14.62 6.97 1.04
CA ALA A 249 -14.80 8.36 0.65
C ALA A 249 -16.28 8.76 0.73
N PRO A 250 -16.66 9.75 1.55
CA PRO A 250 -18.04 10.18 1.68
C PRO A 250 -18.49 10.87 0.40
N VAL A 251 -19.72 10.59 -0.03
CA VAL A 251 -20.31 11.20 -1.22
C VAL A 251 -21.35 12.23 -0.79
N ALA A 252 -21.16 13.48 -1.22
CA ALA A 252 -22.17 14.51 -1.06
C ALA A 252 -23.20 14.42 -2.17
N HIS A 253 -24.46 14.47 -1.79
CA HIS A 253 -25.55 14.58 -2.73
C HIS A 253 -26.07 16.02 -2.68
N ALA A 254 -26.15 16.67 -3.84
CA ALA A 254 -26.82 17.97 -3.92
C ALA A 254 -28.25 17.81 -3.42
N THR A 255 -28.69 18.72 -2.55
CA THR A 255 -30.08 18.73 -2.08
C THR A 255 -30.99 18.83 -3.30
N ARG A 256 -31.59 17.72 -3.69
CA ARG A 256 -32.54 17.69 -4.81
C ARG A 256 -33.93 18.04 -4.27
N ALA A 257 -34.63 18.93 -4.95
CA ALA A 257 -36.05 19.11 -4.70
C ALA A 257 -36.76 17.76 -4.97
N ALA A 258 -37.68 17.38 -4.07
CA ALA A 258 -38.40 16.14 -4.22
C ALA A 258 -39.18 16.15 -5.56
N GLU A 259 -38.94 15.14 -6.38
CA GLU A 259 -39.69 14.96 -7.62
C GLU A 259 -41.15 14.63 -7.26
N THR A 260 -42.09 15.22 -7.97
CA THR A 260 -43.51 14.86 -7.81
C THR A 260 -43.79 13.61 -8.65
N PRO A 261 -44.29 12.53 -8.06
CA PRO A 261 -44.65 11.33 -8.80
C PRO A 261 -45.74 11.64 -9.84
N ALA A 262 -45.46 11.41 -11.13
CA ALA A 262 -46.41 11.69 -12.20
C ALA A 262 -47.57 10.66 -12.26
N LEU A 263 -47.33 9.46 -11.75
CA LEU A 263 -48.29 8.34 -11.81
C LEU A 263 -48.37 7.65 -10.44
N PRO A 264 -49.53 7.02 -10.11
CA PRO A 264 -49.62 6.12 -8.97
C PRO A 264 -48.73 4.88 -9.17
N MET A 265 -48.18 4.36 -8.06
CA MET A 265 -47.46 3.09 -8.10
C MET A 265 -48.34 1.96 -8.61
N SER A 266 -47.76 1.07 -9.42
CA SER A 266 -48.42 -0.13 -9.90
C SER A 266 -47.44 -1.29 -10.05
N VAL A 267 -47.99 -2.52 -10.13
CA VAL A 267 -47.22 -3.74 -10.40
C VAL A 267 -47.28 -4.06 -11.87
N VAL A 268 -46.15 -4.45 -12.44
CA VAL A 268 -46.03 -4.90 -13.82
C VAL A 268 -45.37 -6.27 -13.89
N ASP A 269 -45.75 -7.06 -14.88
CA ASP A 269 -45.13 -8.35 -15.18
C ASP A 269 -43.83 -8.14 -15.96
N THR A 270 -42.75 -8.78 -15.48
CA THR A 270 -41.39 -8.70 -16.05
C THR A 270 -40.81 -10.10 -16.18
N PRO A 271 -41.36 -10.95 -17.04
CA PRO A 271 -41.04 -12.37 -17.10
C PRO A 271 -39.57 -12.61 -17.42
N GLY A 272 -38.90 -13.33 -16.54
CA GLY A 272 -37.47 -13.68 -16.67
C GLY A 272 -36.48 -12.52 -16.51
N LYS A 273 -36.92 -11.31 -16.12
CA LYS A 273 -36.03 -10.12 -15.95
C LYS A 273 -35.58 -9.99 -14.50
N ARG A 274 -34.31 -10.21 -14.25
CA ARG A 274 -33.73 -10.26 -12.89
C ARG A 274 -32.62 -9.24 -12.65
N THR A 275 -31.83 -8.94 -13.70
CA THR A 275 -30.73 -7.96 -13.56
C THR A 275 -31.25 -6.55 -13.81
N ILE A 276 -30.51 -5.57 -13.32
CA ILE A 276 -30.84 -4.14 -13.50
C ILE A 276 -30.97 -3.80 -15.00
N GLU A 277 -30.02 -4.28 -15.81
CA GLU A 277 -29.97 -4.04 -17.25
C GLU A 277 -31.17 -4.66 -17.98
N GLU A 278 -31.55 -5.88 -17.60
CA GLU A 278 -32.71 -6.57 -18.19
C GLU A 278 -34.01 -5.85 -17.84
N VAL A 279 -34.17 -5.44 -16.57
CA VAL A 279 -35.38 -4.73 -16.11
C VAL A 279 -35.46 -3.35 -16.74
N ALA A 280 -34.35 -2.59 -16.71
CA ALA A 280 -34.26 -1.25 -17.29
C ALA A 280 -34.58 -1.28 -18.81
N GLY A 281 -33.94 -2.21 -19.53
CA GLY A 281 -34.17 -2.38 -20.96
C GLY A 281 -35.61 -2.81 -21.31
N PHE A 282 -36.22 -3.71 -20.52
CA PHE A 282 -37.60 -4.19 -20.74
C PHE A 282 -38.64 -3.09 -20.50
N LEU A 283 -38.43 -2.26 -19.46
CA LEU A 283 -39.36 -1.20 -19.07
C LEU A 283 -39.05 0.15 -19.75
N GLY A 284 -37.98 0.24 -20.54
CA GLY A 284 -37.57 1.47 -21.23
C GLY A 284 -37.16 2.60 -20.31
N VAL A 285 -36.58 2.28 -19.15
CA VAL A 285 -36.07 3.26 -18.19
C VAL A 285 -34.53 3.19 -18.08
N PRO A 286 -33.83 4.28 -17.76
CA PRO A 286 -32.39 4.20 -17.53
C PRO A 286 -32.07 3.47 -16.21
N PRO A 287 -30.89 2.82 -16.07
CA PRO A 287 -30.53 2.06 -14.87
C PRO A 287 -30.59 2.85 -13.56
N ASP A 288 -30.33 4.16 -13.59
CA ASP A 288 -30.41 5.03 -12.41
C ASP A 288 -31.84 5.28 -11.90
N ARG A 289 -32.87 4.86 -12.67
CA ARG A 289 -34.28 4.84 -12.27
C ARG A 289 -34.73 3.48 -11.73
N VAL A 290 -33.89 2.48 -11.70
CA VAL A 290 -34.13 1.22 -11.02
C VAL A 290 -33.57 1.30 -9.61
N LEU A 291 -34.36 1.03 -8.59
CA LEU A 291 -33.94 0.94 -7.20
C LEU A 291 -33.52 -0.50 -6.90
N LYS A 292 -32.23 -0.75 -6.86
CA LYS A 292 -31.61 -2.04 -6.58
C LYS A 292 -31.69 -2.34 -5.09
N ALA A 293 -32.22 -3.49 -4.71
CA ALA A 293 -32.25 -3.97 -3.33
C ALA A 293 -31.22 -5.08 -3.13
N VAL A 294 -30.35 -4.91 -2.13
CA VAL A 294 -29.33 -5.88 -1.73
C VAL A 294 -29.59 -6.29 -0.29
N LEU A 295 -29.62 -7.61 -0.03
CA LEU A 295 -30.01 -8.17 1.25
C LEU A 295 -28.78 -8.58 2.06
N PHE A 296 -28.70 -8.08 3.29
CA PHE A 296 -27.62 -8.37 4.24
C PHE A 296 -28.15 -8.93 5.54
N LEU A 297 -27.33 -9.74 6.22
CA LEU A 297 -27.42 -9.93 7.66
C LEU A 297 -26.40 -9.01 8.33
N VAL A 298 -26.88 -8.07 9.10
CA VAL A 298 -26.09 -7.09 9.83
C VAL A 298 -26.28 -7.35 11.33
N ASP A 299 -25.20 -7.79 12.01
CA ASP A 299 -25.26 -8.31 13.39
C ASP A 299 -26.44 -9.28 13.56
N ASP A 300 -26.56 -10.24 12.63
CA ASP A 300 -27.57 -11.30 12.54
C ASP A 300 -29.02 -10.79 12.33
N LYS A 301 -29.22 -9.49 12.03
CA LYS A 301 -30.53 -8.93 11.70
C LYS A 301 -30.69 -8.71 10.21
N PRO A 302 -31.89 -8.94 9.64
CA PRO A 302 -32.12 -8.76 8.23
C PRO A 302 -32.20 -7.26 7.86
N VAL A 303 -31.37 -6.86 6.91
CA VAL A 303 -31.30 -5.49 6.37
C VAL A 303 -31.44 -5.53 4.86
N MET A 304 -32.32 -4.73 4.31
CA MET A 304 -32.42 -4.46 2.88
C MET A 304 -31.81 -3.08 2.61
N ALA A 305 -30.66 -3.07 1.94
CA ALA A 305 -29.97 -1.87 1.51
C ALA A 305 -30.30 -1.56 0.05
N CYS A 306 -30.86 -0.39 -0.21
CA CYS A 306 -31.28 0.02 -1.54
C CYS A 306 -30.41 1.14 -2.08
N CYS A 307 -30.01 1.05 -3.33
CA CYS A 307 -29.32 2.12 -4.05
C CYS A 307 -29.85 2.23 -5.49
N ARG A 308 -29.45 3.27 -6.21
CA ARG A 308 -29.72 3.38 -7.65
C ARG A 308 -29.09 2.20 -8.39
N GLY A 309 -29.72 1.72 -9.44
CA GLY A 309 -29.27 0.57 -10.21
C GLY A 309 -27.92 0.74 -10.91
N ASP A 310 -27.48 1.98 -11.14
CA ASP A 310 -26.16 2.30 -11.66
C ASP A 310 -25.05 2.28 -10.56
N ARG A 311 -25.41 1.95 -9.31
CA ARG A 311 -24.51 1.90 -8.14
C ARG A 311 -24.54 0.53 -7.49
N ASP A 312 -23.57 0.30 -6.59
CA ASP A 312 -23.49 -0.89 -5.75
C ASP A 312 -23.40 -0.50 -4.28
N VAL A 313 -24.11 -1.26 -3.43
CA VAL A 313 -24.04 -1.08 -1.98
C VAL A 313 -22.67 -1.51 -1.50
N ASN A 314 -22.03 -0.64 -0.71
CA ASN A 314 -20.75 -0.88 -0.07
C ASN A 314 -20.97 -1.39 1.36
N GLU A 315 -20.47 -2.58 1.66
CA GLU A 315 -20.62 -3.24 2.96
C GLU A 315 -19.97 -2.43 4.11
N ILE A 316 -18.82 -1.80 3.85
CA ILE A 316 -18.10 -1.01 4.85
C ILE A 316 -18.94 0.22 5.26
N LYS A 317 -19.47 0.94 4.27
CA LYS A 317 -20.38 2.06 4.50
C LYS A 317 -21.67 1.64 5.18
N LEU A 318 -22.23 0.49 4.79
CA LEU A 318 -23.42 -0.07 5.44
C LEU A 318 -23.17 -0.36 6.93
N LYS A 319 -22.06 -1.03 7.26
CA LYS A 319 -21.65 -1.27 8.65
C LYS A 319 -21.54 0.03 9.43
N LYS A 320 -20.83 1.00 8.86
CA LYS A 320 -20.62 2.32 9.48
C LYS A 320 -21.94 3.08 9.70
N ALA A 321 -22.83 3.07 8.71
CA ALA A 321 -24.13 3.73 8.79
C ALA A 321 -25.04 3.16 9.89
N LEU A 322 -24.92 1.86 10.14
CA LEU A 322 -25.74 1.16 11.15
C LEU A 322 -25.01 0.98 12.51
N GLY A 323 -23.74 1.39 12.62
CA GLY A 323 -22.94 1.18 13.84
C GLY A 323 -22.70 -0.31 14.15
N ALA A 324 -22.65 -1.15 13.10
CA ALA A 324 -22.63 -2.60 13.22
C ALA A 324 -21.20 -3.16 13.21
N ALA A 325 -21.02 -4.29 13.91
CA ALA A 325 -19.75 -5.01 13.94
C ALA A 325 -19.56 -5.91 12.70
N LYS A 326 -20.65 -6.53 12.21
CA LYS A 326 -20.61 -7.50 11.11
C LYS A 326 -21.70 -7.21 10.10
N ALA A 327 -21.40 -7.40 8.82
CA ALA A 327 -22.38 -7.49 7.75
C ALA A 327 -21.94 -8.61 6.80
N ARG A 328 -22.89 -9.28 6.19
CA ARG A 328 -22.66 -10.21 5.08
C ARG A 328 -23.86 -10.28 4.18
N LEU A 329 -23.64 -10.58 2.93
CA LEU A 329 -24.73 -10.88 2.00
C LEU A 329 -25.52 -12.10 2.46
N MET A 330 -26.84 -12.06 2.27
CA MET A 330 -27.70 -13.22 2.46
C MET A 330 -27.49 -14.23 1.34
N SER A 331 -27.57 -15.53 1.68
CA SER A 331 -27.72 -16.58 0.68
C SER A 331 -29.10 -16.53 0.03
N ASP A 332 -29.26 -17.19 -1.11
CA ASP A 332 -30.53 -17.25 -1.85
C ASP A 332 -31.69 -17.78 -0.98
N ASP A 333 -31.42 -18.75 -0.12
CA ASP A 333 -32.41 -19.30 0.79
C ASP A 333 -32.77 -18.32 1.91
N GLU A 334 -31.80 -17.61 2.46
CA GLU A 334 -32.05 -16.54 3.45
C GLU A 334 -32.88 -15.39 2.81
N VAL A 335 -32.56 -15.00 1.59
CA VAL A 335 -33.38 -14.01 0.85
C VAL A 335 -34.85 -14.47 0.76
N ARG A 336 -35.11 -15.71 0.38
CA ARG A 336 -36.49 -16.25 0.29
C ARG A 336 -37.17 -16.29 1.67
N VAL A 337 -36.46 -16.68 2.70
CA VAL A 337 -37.00 -16.71 4.07
C VAL A 337 -37.37 -15.30 4.54
N HIS A 338 -36.50 -14.35 4.36
CA HIS A 338 -36.67 -12.99 4.89
C HIS A 338 -37.54 -12.07 4.04
N THR A 339 -37.64 -12.31 2.71
CA THR A 339 -38.44 -11.47 1.81
C THR A 339 -39.69 -12.17 1.26
N GLY A 340 -39.65 -13.49 1.14
CA GLY A 340 -40.68 -14.26 0.43
C GLY A 340 -40.52 -14.27 -1.11
N ALA A 341 -39.50 -13.56 -1.62
CA ALA A 341 -39.24 -13.45 -3.05
C ALA A 341 -37.96 -14.20 -3.42
N PRO A 342 -37.84 -14.70 -4.65
CA PRO A 342 -36.57 -15.17 -5.19
C PRO A 342 -35.61 -13.99 -5.40
N VAL A 343 -34.30 -14.30 -5.43
CA VAL A 343 -33.24 -13.31 -5.73
C VAL A 343 -33.54 -12.62 -7.08
N GLY A 344 -33.38 -11.30 -7.13
CA GLY A 344 -33.64 -10.45 -8.28
C GLY A 344 -35.05 -9.81 -8.27
N PHE A 345 -35.93 -10.21 -7.36
CA PHE A 345 -37.31 -9.69 -7.29
C PHE A 345 -37.67 -9.07 -5.92
N ALA A 346 -36.75 -9.05 -4.96
CA ALA A 346 -36.96 -8.38 -3.68
C ALA A 346 -36.94 -6.85 -3.83
N GLY A 347 -37.82 -6.16 -3.10
CA GLY A 347 -37.89 -4.70 -3.12
C GLY A 347 -38.45 -4.12 -1.82
N PRO A 348 -38.26 -2.80 -1.60
CA PRO A 348 -38.60 -2.15 -0.33
C PRO A 348 -40.10 -1.95 -0.11
N VAL A 349 -40.91 -1.96 -1.19
CA VAL A 349 -42.36 -1.80 -1.10
C VAL A 349 -42.97 -3.07 -0.51
N ALA A 350 -43.76 -2.93 0.55
CA ALA A 350 -44.37 -4.05 1.26
C ALA A 350 -43.33 -5.10 1.74
N ALA A 351 -42.16 -4.66 2.15
CA ALA A 351 -41.17 -5.52 2.76
C ALA A 351 -41.74 -6.20 4.02
N LYS A 352 -41.31 -7.46 4.29
CA LYS A 352 -41.75 -8.21 5.46
C LYS A 352 -41.45 -7.50 6.75
N GLU A 353 -42.32 -7.66 7.74
CA GLU A 353 -42.09 -7.20 9.12
C GLU A 353 -40.78 -7.72 9.67
N GLY A 354 -40.02 -6.85 10.38
CA GLY A 354 -38.69 -7.15 10.90
C GLY A 354 -37.54 -6.86 9.92
N MET A 355 -37.80 -6.55 8.64
CA MET A 355 -36.79 -6.11 7.68
C MET A 355 -36.44 -4.63 7.90
N GLN A 356 -35.19 -4.34 8.24
CA GLN A 356 -34.71 -2.95 8.32
C GLN A 356 -34.41 -2.44 6.91
N LEU A 357 -35.04 -1.31 6.53
CA LEU A 357 -34.84 -0.68 5.23
C LEU A 357 -33.88 0.50 5.35
N VAL A 358 -32.84 0.51 4.54
CA VAL A 358 -31.88 1.63 4.40
C VAL A 358 -31.71 1.96 2.92
N VAL A 359 -31.63 3.24 2.60
CA VAL A 359 -31.57 3.70 1.20
C VAL A 359 -30.39 4.65 1.04
N ASP A 360 -29.68 4.50 -0.08
CA ASP A 360 -28.62 5.43 -0.43
C ASP A 360 -29.16 6.84 -0.70
N HIS A 361 -28.47 7.87 -0.21
CA HIS A 361 -28.83 9.28 -0.44
C HIS A 361 -29.03 9.61 -1.93
N GLY A 362 -28.36 8.89 -2.85
CA GLY A 362 -28.53 9.08 -4.30
C GLY A 362 -29.94 8.83 -4.81
N ALA A 363 -30.76 8.09 -4.05
CA ALA A 363 -32.17 7.86 -4.38
C ALA A 363 -33.13 8.81 -3.63
N GLN A 364 -32.64 9.66 -2.73
CA GLN A 364 -33.44 10.61 -1.98
C GLN A 364 -34.08 11.65 -2.91
N GLY A 365 -35.38 11.85 -2.78
CA GLY A 365 -36.15 12.82 -3.57
C GLY A 365 -36.43 12.39 -5.03
N LEU A 366 -36.02 11.18 -5.45
CA LEU A 366 -36.40 10.63 -6.73
C LEU A 366 -37.84 10.09 -6.69
N ALA A 367 -38.54 10.18 -7.82
CA ALA A 367 -39.84 9.56 -8.05
C ALA A 367 -39.88 8.82 -9.39
N GLY A 368 -40.89 8.01 -9.62
CA GLY A 368 -40.98 7.22 -10.85
C GLY A 368 -39.97 6.09 -10.93
N LEU A 369 -39.46 5.61 -9.77
CA LEU A 369 -38.51 4.51 -9.71
C LEU A 369 -39.21 3.16 -10.00
N VAL A 370 -38.37 2.19 -10.40
CA VAL A 370 -38.71 0.78 -10.53
C VAL A 370 -38.02 -0.02 -9.43
N CYS A 371 -38.68 -0.95 -8.76
CA CYS A 371 -38.06 -1.86 -7.81
C CYS A 371 -38.67 -3.26 -7.86
N GLY A 372 -38.03 -4.24 -7.22
CA GLY A 372 -38.56 -5.61 -7.11
C GLY A 372 -39.96 -5.63 -6.51
N GLY A 373 -40.83 -6.50 -7.08
CA GLY A 373 -42.24 -6.62 -6.71
C GLY A 373 -42.54 -7.63 -5.61
N ASN A 374 -41.52 -8.15 -4.93
CA ASN A 374 -41.59 -9.20 -3.90
C ASN A 374 -42.31 -10.49 -4.36
N ALA A 375 -42.36 -10.71 -5.64
CA ALA A 375 -42.89 -11.94 -6.27
C ALA A 375 -42.08 -12.22 -7.54
N ALA A 376 -42.00 -13.50 -7.92
CA ALA A 376 -41.34 -13.90 -9.16
C ALA A 376 -41.91 -13.16 -10.35
N ASP A 377 -41.06 -12.69 -11.25
CA ASP A 377 -41.40 -12.02 -12.51
C ASP A 377 -42.29 -10.77 -12.38
N LYS A 378 -42.17 -10.06 -11.23
CA LYS A 378 -42.91 -8.82 -10.96
C LYS A 378 -42.01 -7.70 -10.48
N HIS A 379 -42.31 -6.48 -10.95
CA HIS A 379 -41.72 -5.25 -10.44
C HIS A 379 -42.77 -4.19 -10.14
N TYR A 380 -42.50 -3.32 -9.15
CA TYR A 380 -43.24 -2.08 -8.97
C TYR A 380 -42.67 -0.99 -9.85
N VAL A 381 -43.53 -0.20 -10.47
CA VAL A 381 -43.18 1.00 -11.24
C VAL A 381 -43.82 2.24 -10.64
N ALA A 382 -43.30 3.42 -10.98
CA ALA A 382 -43.73 4.70 -10.46
C ALA A 382 -43.55 4.81 -8.91
N VAL A 383 -42.54 4.16 -8.36
CA VAL A 383 -42.23 4.14 -6.92
C VAL A 383 -41.57 5.45 -6.49
N ALA A 384 -41.89 5.93 -5.30
CA ALA A 384 -41.26 7.08 -4.69
C ALA A 384 -40.92 6.79 -3.19
N PRO A 385 -39.66 6.85 -2.79
CA PRO A 385 -39.28 6.75 -1.38
C PRO A 385 -39.98 7.84 -0.55
N GLY A 386 -40.44 7.47 0.63
CA GLY A 386 -41.21 8.36 1.53
C GLY A 386 -42.71 8.37 1.26
N ARG A 387 -43.17 8.03 0.02
CA ARG A 387 -44.58 7.84 -0.26
C ARG A 387 -45.00 6.36 -0.15
N ASP A 388 -44.23 5.46 -0.80
CA ASP A 388 -44.61 4.05 -0.99
C ASP A 388 -43.92 3.13 0.04
N PHE A 389 -42.86 3.57 0.64
CA PHE A 389 -42.19 2.93 1.77
C PHE A 389 -41.39 3.95 2.59
N ALA A 390 -41.20 3.68 3.87
CA ALA A 390 -40.39 4.49 4.76
C ALA A 390 -39.01 3.84 4.94
N ALA A 391 -37.94 4.64 4.87
CA ALA A 391 -36.57 4.17 5.08
C ALA A 391 -35.66 5.29 5.61
N GLY A 392 -34.57 4.92 6.30
CA GLY A 392 -33.45 5.83 6.58
C GLY A 392 -32.58 6.04 5.35
N PHE A 393 -32.10 7.28 5.16
CA PHE A 393 -31.18 7.60 4.07
C PHE A 393 -29.76 7.71 4.58
N PHE A 394 -28.81 7.08 3.88
CA PHE A 394 -27.40 7.02 4.28
C PHE A 394 -26.49 7.10 3.04
N ASP A 395 -25.21 7.37 3.23
CA ASP A 395 -24.18 7.20 2.20
C ASP A 395 -23.77 5.72 2.19
N LEU A 396 -24.28 4.96 1.20
CA LEU A 396 -24.10 3.51 1.11
C LEU A 396 -23.29 3.05 -0.10
N THR A 397 -22.89 3.95 -1.00
CA THR A 397 -22.21 3.56 -2.25
C THR A 397 -20.77 4.04 -2.32
N SER A 398 -19.89 3.26 -2.96
CA SER A 398 -18.51 3.67 -3.19
C SER A 398 -18.44 4.91 -4.08
N ALA A 399 -17.49 5.80 -3.80
CA ALA A 399 -17.29 7.01 -4.57
C ALA A 399 -16.81 6.68 -6.00
N ARG A 400 -17.27 7.49 -6.98
CA ARG A 400 -16.89 7.38 -8.40
C ARG A 400 -16.46 8.75 -8.95
N VAL A 401 -15.86 8.73 -10.12
CA VAL A 401 -15.53 9.96 -10.86
C VAL A 401 -16.79 10.82 -11.00
N GLY A 402 -16.70 12.10 -10.65
CA GLY A 402 -17.80 13.04 -10.71
C GLY A 402 -18.68 13.13 -9.47
N ASP A 403 -18.57 12.20 -8.51
CA ASP A 403 -19.23 12.33 -7.21
C ASP A 403 -18.61 13.51 -6.43
N LEU A 404 -19.44 14.21 -5.66
CA LEU A 404 -19.00 15.41 -4.95
C LEU A 404 -18.39 15.07 -3.59
N CYS A 405 -17.25 15.71 -3.29
CA CYS A 405 -16.67 15.71 -1.96
C CYS A 405 -17.48 16.61 -1.02
N PRO A 406 -17.93 16.13 0.17
CA PRO A 406 -18.65 16.98 1.12
C PRO A 406 -17.84 18.16 1.65
N ARG A 407 -16.49 18.09 1.61
CA ARG A 407 -15.61 19.16 2.14
C ARG A 407 -15.53 20.38 1.22
N SER A 408 -15.55 20.16 -0.08
CA SER A 408 -15.39 21.23 -1.08
C SER A 408 -16.61 21.43 -1.97
N MET A 409 -17.54 20.46 -2.00
CA MET A 409 -18.64 20.36 -2.97
C MET A 409 -18.15 20.35 -4.44
N LYS A 410 -16.92 19.83 -4.65
CA LYS A 410 -16.33 19.63 -5.99
C LYS A 410 -16.24 18.15 -6.30
N PRO A 411 -16.20 17.79 -7.61
CA PRO A 411 -16.05 16.41 -8.03
C PRO A 411 -14.75 15.78 -7.54
N TYR A 412 -14.83 14.51 -7.13
CA TYR A 412 -13.65 13.69 -6.90
C TYR A 412 -12.94 13.35 -8.22
N GLU A 413 -11.62 13.37 -8.16
CA GLU A 413 -10.75 12.65 -9.08
C GLU A 413 -10.49 11.25 -8.52
N ILE A 414 -10.51 10.24 -9.39
CA ILE A 414 -10.13 8.87 -8.99
C ILE A 414 -8.75 8.58 -9.56
N VAL A 415 -7.81 8.35 -8.64
CA VAL A 415 -6.42 8.00 -8.96
C VAL A 415 -6.12 6.59 -8.48
N ARG A 416 -5.07 5.97 -9.05
CA ARG A 416 -4.60 4.65 -8.62
C ARG A 416 -3.43 4.80 -7.67
N GLY A 417 -3.40 3.94 -6.65
CA GLY A 417 -2.36 3.91 -5.63
C GLY A 417 -1.83 2.52 -5.33
N ILE A 418 -0.61 2.50 -4.78
CA ILE A 418 0.06 1.32 -4.25
C ILE A 418 0.28 1.57 -2.77
N GLU A 419 -0.35 0.80 -1.90
CA GLU A 419 -0.16 0.88 -0.46
C GLU A 419 1.27 0.48 -0.08
N VAL A 420 2.04 1.42 0.44
CA VAL A 420 3.42 1.18 0.90
C VAL A 420 3.58 1.21 2.41
N GLY A 421 2.63 1.83 3.11
CA GLY A 421 2.60 1.88 4.56
C GLY A 421 1.20 2.12 5.08
N HIS A 422 0.97 1.71 6.33
CA HIS A 422 -0.33 1.82 6.98
C HIS A 422 -0.15 2.11 8.47
N VAL A 423 -0.90 3.06 8.99
CA VAL A 423 -0.93 3.43 10.41
C VAL A 423 -2.32 3.15 10.98
N PHE A 424 -2.37 2.44 12.11
CA PHE A 424 -3.62 2.01 12.74
C PHE A 424 -3.72 2.49 14.18
N PHE A 425 -4.89 2.93 14.57
CA PHE A 425 -5.29 3.07 15.96
C PHE A 425 -6.10 1.83 16.36
N LEU A 426 -5.50 0.94 17.17
CA LEU A 426 -6.07 -0.36 17.51
C LEU A 426 -7.02 -0.31 18.71
N GLY A 427 -6.90 0.73 19.56
CA GLY A 427 -7.58 0.78 20.85
C GLY A 427 -7.13 -0.35 21.77
N THR A 428 -8.06 -0.99 22.45
CA THR A 428 -7.79 -2.08 23.41
C THR A 428 -8.08 -3.49 22.87
N LYS A 429 -8.25 -3.64 21.55
CA LYS A 429 -8.67 -4.92 20.95
C LYS A 429 -7.81 -6.11 21.39
N TYR A 430 -6.49 -5.99 21.23
CA TYR A 430 -5.55 -7.07 21.57
C TYR A 430 -5.28 -7.14 23.05
N SER A 431 -5.04 -6.02 23.69
CA SER A 431 -4.75 -5.97 25.13
C SER A 431 -5.89 -6.52 25.99
N THR A 432 -7.14 -6.26 25.62
CA THR A 432 -8.31 -6.82 26.29
C THR A 432 -8.42 -8.33 26.07
N ALA A 433 -8.33 -8.79 24.80
CA ALA A 433 -8.44 -10.21 24.47
C ALA A 433 -7.35 -11.04 25.16
N MET A 434 -6.11 -10.54 25.18
CA MET A 434 -4.93 -11.21 25.74
C MET A 434 -4.67 -10.87 27.21
N LYS A 435 -5.60 -10.17 27.90
CA LYS A 435 -5.48 -9.75 29.30
C LYS A 435 -4.15 -9.05 29.60
N ALA A 436 -3.69 -8.23 28.67
CA ALA A 436 -2.50 -7.44 28.80
C ALA A 436 -2.82 -6.12 29.51
N LEU A 437 -2.52 -6.06 30.82
CA LEU A 437 -2.93 -5.00 31.74
C LEU A 437 -1.71 -4.33 32.36
N PHE A 438 -1.83 -3.03 32.62
CA PHE A 438 -0.90 -2.25 33.44
C PHE A 438 -1.62 -1.64 34.64
N GLN A 439 -0.90 -1.40 35.73
CA GLN A 439 -1.41 -0.70 36.89
C GLN A 439 -1.31 0.82 36.68
N GLY A 440 -2.44 1.51 36.72
CA GLY A 440 -2.54 2.96 36.72
C GLY A 440 -2.00 3.61 37.98
N GLU A 441 -1.92 4.95 37.98
CA GLU A 441 -1.51 5.74 39.15
C GLU A 441 -2.47 5.56 40.36
N ASP A 442 -3.73 5.35 40.06
CA ASP A 442 -4.80 5.04 41.00
C ASP A 442 -4.84 3.58 41.46
N LYS A 443 -3.82 2.78 41.10
CA LYS A 443 -3.70 1.36 41.43
C LYS A 443 -4.74 0.45 40.75
N VAL A 444 -5.52 0.97 39.80
CA VAL A 444 -6.47 0.19 39.01
C VAL A 444 -5.77 -0.41 37.77
N GLU A 445 -6.02 -1.68 37.51
CA GLU A 445 -5.54 -2.34 36.31
C GLU A 445 -6.40 -1.97 35.10
N ARG A 446 -5.72 -1.67 33.96
CA ARG A 446 -6.36 -1.30 32.70
C ARG A 446 -5.64 -1.95 31.52
N PRO A 447 -6.36 -2.29 30.43
CA PRO A 447 -5.71 -2.72 29.20
C PRO A 447 -4.94 -1.55 28.55
N TYR A 448 -3.82 -1.84 27.90
CA TYR A 448 -3.10 -0.86 27.09
C TYR A 448 -3.95 -0.40 25.92
N VAL A 449 -3.90 0.89 25.59
CA VAL A 449 -4.34 1.38 24.29
C VAL A 449 -3.18 1.19 23.31
N MET A 450 -3.45 0.59 22.17
CA MET A 450 -2.42 0.16 21.23
C MET A 450 -2.54 0.84 19.87
N GLY A 451 -1.40 1.03 19.22
CA GLY A 451 -1.27 1.39 17.80
C GLY A 451 -0.43 0.35 17.06
N CYS A 452 -0.63 0.24 15.74
CA CYS A 452 0.16 -0.62 14.85
C CYS A 452 0.52 0.15 13.58
N TYR A 453 1.78 -0.01 13.11
CA TYR A 453 2.33 0.82 12.04
C TYR A 453 3.21 -0.01 11.12
N GLY A 454 2.73 -0.34 9.91
CA GLY A 454 3.41 -1.19 8.94
C GLY A 454 4.00 -0.43 7.75
N ILE A 455 5.20 -0.82 7.28
CA ILE A 455 5.79 -0.38 6.00
C ILE A 455 6.31 -1.60 5.25
N GLY A 456 5.88 -1.78 4.02
CA GLY A 456 6.43 -2.79 3.11
C GLY A 456 7.75 -2.31 2.51
N VAL A 457 8.90 -2.71 3.07
CA VAL A 457 10.23 -2.29 2.60
C VAL A 457 10.48 -2.68 1.15
N THR A 458 10.21 -3.94 0.81
CA THR A 458 10.35 -4.45 -0.56
C THR A 458 9.35 -3.82 -1.52
N ARG A 459 8.12 -3.57 -1.05
CA ARG A 459 7.07 -2.90 -1.82
C ARG A 459 7.41 -1.43 -2.07
N THR A 460 7.98 -0.72 -1.09
CA THR A 460 8.47 0.67 -1.24
C THR A 460 9.50 0.78 -2.37
N ALA A 461 10.46 -0.15 -2.43
CA ALA A 461 11.45 -0.18 -3.51
C ALA A 461 10.82 -0.46 -4.88
N ALA A 462 9.87 -1.39 -4.97
CA ALA A 462 9.14 -1.68 -6.20
C ALA A 462 8.30 -0.47 -6.66
N SER A 463 7.64 0.22 -5.73
CA SER A 463 6.84 1.43 -6.01
C SER A 463 7.72 2.60 -6.47
N ALA A 464 8.96 2.70 -5.98
CA ALA A 464 9.91 3.69 -6.47
C ALA A 464 10.23 3.47 -7.96
N ILE A 465 10.34 2.22 -8.42
CA ILE A 465 10.53 1.90 -9.84
C ILE A 465 9.30 2.25 -10.67
N GLU A 466 8.08 1.96 -10.17
CA GLU A 466 6.83 2.29 -10.87
C GLU A 466 6.72 3.80 -11.16
N GLN A 467 7.21 4.66 -10.27
CA GLN A 467 7.21 6.11 -10.48
C GLN A 467 8.43 6.64 -11.23
N ASN A 468 9.56 5.93 -11.16
CA ASN A 468 10.84 6.44 -11.63
C ASN A 468 11.51 5.46 -12.60
N HIS A 469 11.07 5.48 -13.85
CA HIS A 469 11.62 4.69 -14.95
C HIS A 469 11.47 5.43 -16.28
N ASP A 470 12.10 4.89 -17.30
CA ASP A 470 11.88 5.20 -18.70
C ASP A 470 12.04 3.93 -19.56
N ASP A 471 12.01 4.06 -20.87
CA ASP A 471 12.15 2.92 -21.81
C ASP A 471 13.51 2.22 -21.71
N ASP A 472 14.55 2.92 -21.27
CA ASP A 472 15.90 2.37 -21.12
C ASP A 472 16.08 1.62 -19.78
N GLY A 473 15.31 1.95 -18.72
CA GLY A 473 15.41 1.27 -17.43
C GLY A 473 14.97 2.09 -16.22
N ILE A 474 15.54 1.76 -15.05
CA ILE A 474 15.22 2.41 -13.78
C ILE A 474 15.88 3.80 -13.70
N ARG A 475 15.26 4.69 -12.90
CA ARG A 475 15.75 6.04 -12.58
C ARG A 475 15.70 6.24 -11.07
N TRP A 476 16.62 5.59 -10.35
CA TRP A 476 16.56 5.60 -8.89
C TRP A 476 16.65 6.99 -8.28
N PRO A 477 15.79 7.33 -7.31
CA PRO A 477 16.06 8.39 -6.34
C PRO A 477 17.40 8.12 -5.63
N ALA A 478 18.25 9.12 -5.53
CA ALA A 478 19.61 8.94 -5.03
C ALA A 478 19.72 8.29 -3.64
N PRO A 479 18.84 8.60 -2.66
CA PRO A 479 18.93 8.00 -1.32
C PRO A 479 18.75 6.48 -1.28
N ILE A 480 18.02 5.90 -2.25
CA ILE A 480 17.74 4.46 -2.30
C ILE A 480 18.40 3.75 -3.48
N ALA A 481 19.13 4.46 -4.34
CA ALA A 481 19.85 3.87 -5.46
C ALA A 481 20.85 2.80 -5.00
N PRO A 482 21.01 1.67 -5.70
CA PRO A 482 21.95 0.63 -5.30
C PRO A 482 23.39 1.14 -5.21
N PHE A 483 23.76 2.09 -6.06
CA PHE A 483 25.00 2.88 -6.01
C PHE A 483 24.69 4.33 -6.35
N HIS A 484 25.53 5.25 -5.88
CA HIS A 484 25.42 6.66 -6.26
C HIS A 484 25.94 6.90 -7.68
N VAL A 485 26.98 6.15 -8.07
CA VAL A 485 27.73 6.36 -9.31
C VAL A 485 27.93 5.05 -10.07
N SER A 486 27.68 5.09 -11.37
CA SER A 486 28.16 4.11 -12.34
C SER A 486 29.44 4.65 -12.97
N LEU A 487 30.61 4.09 -12.62
CA LEU A 487 31.87 4.39 -13.27
C LEU A 487 32.12 3.37 -14.40
N VAL A 488 32.17 3.83 -15.63
CA VAL A 488 32.27 2.97 -16.82
C VAL A 488 33.60 3.19 -17.52
N ALA A 489 34.47 2.18 -17.51
CA ALA A 489 35.66 2.18 -18.35
C ALA A 489 35.29 1.80 -19.79
N ILE A 490 35.60 2.68 -20.76
CA ILE A 490 35.36 2.46 -22.18
C ILE A 490 36.64 1.92 -22.82
N GLY A 491 36.82 0.62 -22.70
CA GLY A 491 38.05 -0.12 -23.06
C GLY A 491 38.72 -0.71 -21.82
N VAL A 492 39.66 -1.61 -22.06
CA VAL A 492 40.45 -2.31 -21.02
C VAL A 492 41.96 -2.05 -21.22
N ASP A 493 42.32 -1.03 -22.01
CA ASP A 493 43.70 -0.61 -22.15
C ASP A 493 44.26 -0.08 -20.83
N PRO A 494 45.58 -0.21 -20.56
CA PRO A 494 46.17 0.13 -19.26
C PRO A 494 45.95 1.58 -18.82
N GLU A 495 45.93 2.53 -19.75
CA GLU A 495 45.77 3.95 -19.47
C GLU A 495 44.34 4.24 -19.00
N THR A 496 43.32 3.75 -19.73
CA THR A 496 41.91 3.86 -19.38
C THR A 496 41.62 3.22 -18.02
N MET A 497 42.14 2.01 -17.79
CA MET A 497 41.93 1.27 -16.54
C MET A 497 42.62 1.94 -15.36
N ALA A 498 43.82 2.49 -15.54
CA ALA A 498 44.54 3.23 -14.49
C ALA A 498 43.77 4.49 -14.08
N ALA A 499 43.31 5.30 -15.06
CA ALA A 499 42.54 6.52 -14.79
C ALA A 499 41.20 6.20 -14.12
N ALA A 500 40.47 5.19 -14.59
CA ALA A 500 39.20 4.76 -14.00
C ALA A 500 39.40 4.22 -12.56
N THR A 501 40.46 3.43 -12.32
CA THR A 501 40.78 2.93 -10.97
C THR A 501 41.11 4.08 -10.01
N ALA A 502 41.90 5.07 -10.42
CA ALA A 502 42.23 6.24 -9.61
C ALA A 502 40.95 7.05 -9.24
N LEU A 503 40.03 7.25 -10.18
CA LEU A 503 38.74 7.89 -9.92
C LEU A 503 37.86 7.05 -8.97
N TYR A 504 37.80 5.73 -9.17
CA TYR A 504 37.08 4.81 -8.30
C TYR A 504 37.55 4.94 -6.85
N GLU A 505 38.88 4.88 -6.63
CA GLU A 505 39.45 5.01 -5.30
C GLU A 505 39.18 6.38 -4.66
N THR A 506 39.30 7.46 -5.45
CA THR A 506 39.06 8.82 -4.97
C THR A 506 37.61 9.01 -4.55
N LEU A 507 36.64 8.56 -5.38
CA LEU A 507 35.22 8.66 -5.07
C LEU A 507 34.83 7.77 -3.88
N SER A 508 35.38 6.55 -3.79
CA SER A 508 35.12 5.63 -2.67
C SER A 508 35.69 6.17 -1.36
N LYS A 509 36.91 6.75 -1.35
CA LYS A 509 37.49 7.42 -0.17
C LYS A 509 36.66 8.63 0.28
N ALA A 510 35.97 9.27 -0.65
CA ALA A 510 35.02 10.36 -0.34
C ALA A 510 33.65 9.87 0.18
N GLY A 511 33.48 8.57 0.41
CA GLY A 511 32.24 7.98 0.95
C GLY A 511 31.16 7.74 -0.11
N LEU A 512 31.46 7.86 -1.40
CA LEU A 512 30.50 7.55 -2.45
C LEU A 512 30.47 6.05 -2.75
N GLU A 513 29.28 5.53 -2.97
CA GLU A 513 29.08 4.15 -3.44
C GLU A 513 29.19 4.12 -4.96
N VAL A 514 30.20 3.45 -5.46
CA VAL A 514 30.55 3.41 -6.89
C VAL A 514 30.47 1.98 -7.41
N LEU A 515 29.70 1.74 -8.45
CA LEU A 515 29.77 0.52 -9.26
C LEU A 515 30.75 0.77 -10.41
N PHE A 516 31.93 0.13 -10.33
CA PHE A 516 32.96 0.24 -11.35
C PHE A 516 32.79 -0.88 -12.39
N ASP A 517 32.44 -0.51 -13.63
CA ASP A 517 32.35 -1.45 -14.75
C ASP A 517 33.70 -1.61 -15.46
N ASP A 518 34.42 -2.60 -15.01
CA ASP A 518 35.75 -3.02 -15.47
C ASP A 518 35.72 -4.17 -16.49
N ARG A 519 34.54 -4.58 -16.95
CA ARG A 519 34.37 -5.69 -17.89
C ARG A 519 34.99 -5.36 -19.26
N ASP A 520 35.47 -6.40 -19.96
CA ASP A 520 35.84 -6.32 -21.35
C ASP A 520 34.60 -6.50 -22.25
N GLU A 521 33.76 -5.46 -22.30
CA GLU A 521 32.50 -5.45 -23.04
C GLU A 521 32.42 -4.20 -23.93
N ARG A 522 31.62 -4.29 -24.98
CA ARG A 522 31.39 -3.15 -25.89
C ARG A 522 30.75 -1.99 -25.16
N PRO A 523 31.13 -0.73 -25.42
CA PRO A 523 30.58 0.45 -24.75
C PRO A 523 29.04 0.51 -24.74
N GLY A 524 28.42 0.12 -25.88
CA GLY A 524 26.96 0.11 -25.98
C GLY A 524 26.27 -0.91 -25.07
N VAL A 525 26.93 -2.04 -24.75
CA VAL A 525 26.42 -3.04 -23.79
C VAL A 525 26.52 -2.46 -22.39
N LYS A 526 27.71 -1.94 -22.00
CA LYS A 526 27.91 -1.31 -20.68
C LYS A 526 26.89 -0.20 -20.43
N PHE A 527 26.73 0.73 -21.38
CA PHE A 527 25.76 1.84 -21.21
C PHE A 527 24.32 1.36 -21.05
N LYS A 528 23.89 0.35 -21.84
CA LYS A 528 22.55 -0.21 -21.70
C LYS A 528 22.33 -0.90 -20.35
N ASP A 529 23.33 -1.64 -19.87
CA ASP A 529 23.25 -2.27 -18.53
C ASP A 529 23.14 -1.20 -17.43
N HIS A 530 23.94 -0.13 -17.51
CA HIS A 530 23.91 0.95 -16.52
C HIS A 530 22.64 1.81 -16.60
N ASP A 531 22.09 2.04 -17.79
CA ASP A 531 20.80 2.70 -17.95
C ASP A 531 19.66 1.82 -17.38
N LEU A 532 19.74 0.48 -17.59
CA LEU A 532 18.79 -0.49 -17.02
C LEU A 532 18.87 -0.55 -15.49
N ILE A 533 20.07 -0.57 -14.89
CA ILE A 533 20.31 -0.55 -13.44
C ILE A 533 19.84 0.78 -12.82
N GLY A 534 20.14 1.90 -13.50
CA GLY A 534 19.55 3.20 -13.17
C GLY A 534 20.22 3.99 -12.05
N ASN A 535 21.51 3.83 -11.79
CA ASN A 535 22.25 4.64 -10.81
C ASN A 535 22.21 6.13 -11.20
N PRO A 536 22.10 7.07 -10.22
CA PRO A 536 21.83 8.49 -10.48
C PRO A 536 22.89 9.21 -11.34
N VAL A 537 24.17 8.89 -11.14
CA VAL A 537 25.27 9.55 -11.85
C VAL A 537 26.06 8.50 -12.66
N ARG A 538 26.33 8.79 -13.92
CA ARG A 538 27.25 8.01 -14.76
C ARG A 538 28.52 8.83 -15.03
N LEU A 539 29.68 8.22 -14.75
CA LEU A 539 31.00 8.74 -15.06
C LEU A 539 31.65 7.77 -16.07
N ALA A 540 31.92 8.21 -17.29
CA ALA A 540 32.54 7.40 -18.32
C ALA A 540 33.96 7.86 -18.63
N VAL A 541 34.90 6.91 -18.64
CA VAL A 541 36.32 7.12 -18.90
C VAL A 541 36.69 6.35 -20.15
N GLY A 542 37.18 7.02 -21.17
CA GLY A 542 37.61 6.37 -22.42
C GLY A 542 38.84 7.00 -23.02
N GLY A 543 39.65 6.19 -23.74
CA GLY A 543 40.95 6.59 -24.25
C GLY A 543 40.94 7.83 -25.17
N LYS A 544 39.85 8.08 -25.92
CA LYS A 544 39.71 9.30 -26.72
C LYS A 544 39.60 10.55 -25.82
N GLY A 545 38.76 10.49 -24.78
CA GLY A 545 38.62 11.58 -23.83
C GLY A 545 39.90 11.82 -23.02
N LEU A 546 40.58 10.75 -22.58
CA LEU A 546 41.83 10.86 -21.83
C LEU A 546 42.94 11.57 -22.62
N LYS A 547 43.04 11.38 -23.93
CA LYS A 547 43.98 12.13 -24.78
C LYS A 547 43.69 13.62 -24.80
N GLU A 548 42.44 14.02 -24.53
CA GLU A 548 42.02 15.43 -24.41
C GLU A 548 41.99 15.90 -22.94
N GLY A 549 42.37 15.03 -22.00
CA GLY A 549 42.34 15.31 -20.54
C GLY A 549 40.93 15.40 -19.96
N ILE A 550 39.93 14.77 -20.58
CA ILE A 550 38.52 14.86 -20.17
C ILE A 550 37.87 13.51 -19.93
N VAL A 551 36.81 13.52 -19.14
CA VAL A 551 35.86 12.41 -18.93
C VAL A 551 34.42 12.92 -19.14
N GLU A 552 33.49 11.98 -19.24
CA GLU A 552 32.07 12.30 -19.46
C GLU A 552 31.27 12.03 -18.19
N VAL A 553 30.50 13.05 -17.73
CA VAL A 553 29.59 12.95 -16.58
C VAL A 553 28.17 13.18 -17.05
N LYS A 554 27.24 12.35 -16.58
CA LYS A 554 25.82 12.46 -16.93
C LYS A 554 24.93 12.05 -15.77
N LEU A 555 23.84 12.81 -15.50
CA LEU A 555 22.77 12.34 -14.64
C LEU A 555 21.90 11.33 -15.40
N ARG A 556 21.44 10.28 -14.70
CA ARG A 556 20.54 9.26 -15.29
C ARG A 556 19.22 9.88 -15.80
N THR A 557 18.77 10.96 -15.18
CA THR A 557 17.55 11.68 -15.55
C THR A 557 17.70 12.63 -16.72
N ASP A 558 18.94 12.95 -17.13
CA ASP A 558 19.19 13.88 -18.21
C ASP A 558 19.12 13.21 -19.59
N PRO A 559 18.71 13.92 -20.64
CA PRO A 559 18.78 13.42 -22.00
C PRO A 559 20.24 13.24 -22.45
N LYS A 560 20.46 12.47 -23.53
CA LYS A 560 21.82 12.14 -24.01
C LYS A 560 22.65 13.38 -24.34
N GLU A 561 22.02 14.41 -24.83
CA GLU A 561 22.65 15.67 -25.25
C GLU A 561 23.23 16.49 -24.09
N LYS A 562 22.79 16.23 -22.85
CA LYS A 562 23.29 16.88 -21.64
C LYS A 562 24.50 16.18 -21.00
N THR A 563 25.21 15.34 -21.73
CA THR A 563 26.47 14.77 -21.24
C THR A 563 27.51 15.88 -21.08
N GLU A 564 28.00 16.09 -19.87
CA GLU A 564 29.06 17.05 -19.56
C GLU A 564 30.44 16.45 -19.89
N ARG A 565 31.28 17.25 -20.54
CA ARG A 565 32.70 16.94 -20.70
C ARG A 565 33.47 17.68 -19.60
N VAL A 566 34.02 16.93 -18.68
CA VAL A 566 34.67 17.46 -17.46
C VAL A 566 36.17 17.17 -17.50
N PRO A 567 37.05 18.13 -17.16
CA PRO A 567 38.48 17.82 -17.01
C PRO A 567 38.67 16.65 -16.03
N LEU A 568 39.59 15.74 -16.35
CA LEU A 568 39.87 14.56 -15.53
C LEU A 568 40.20 14.94 -14.09
N ALA A 569 40.97 16.02 -13.89
CA ALA A 569 41.34 16.53 -12.57
C ALA A 569 40.14 16.98 -11.71
N ASP A 570 39.06 17.46 -12.35
CA ASP A 570 37.88 18.01 -11.67
C ASP A 570 36.75 16.96 -11.53
N ALA A 571 36.89 15.82 -12.19
CA ALA A 571 35.82 14.81 -12.32
C ALA A 571 35.30 14.32 -10.96
N ALA A 572 36.17 14.01 -10.03
CA ALA A 572 35.79 13.52 -8.71
C ALA A 572 35.00 14.58 -7.92
N THR A 573 35.46 15.83 -7.92
CA THR A 573 34.79 16.96 -7.26
C THR A 573 33.41 17.23 -7.89
N ARG A 574 33.32 17.18 -9.22
CA ARG A 574 32.05 17.36 -9.93
C ARG A 574 31.04 16.29 -9.57
N VAL A 575 31.43 15.01 -9.56
CA VAL A 575 30.57 13.88 -9.20
C VAL A 575 30.11 13.99 -7.73
N GLN A 576 31.02 14.33 -6.79
CA GLN A 576 30.68 14.53 -5.38
C GLN A 576 29.63 15.65 -5.23
N THR A 577 29.80 16.76 -5.94
CA THR A 577 28.85 17.89 -5.90
C THR A 577 27.47 17.48 -6.40
N LEU A 578 27.40 16.72 -7.49
CA LEU A 578 26.14 16.21 -8.04
C LEU A 578 25.44 15.26 -7.07
N VAL A 579 26.14 14.26 -6.55
CA VAL A 579 25.56 13.29 -5.61
C VAL A 579 25.10 13.99 -4.33
N LYS A 580 25.92 14.89 -3.77
CA LYS A 580 25.54 15.66 -2.59
C LYS A 580 24.28 16.48 -2.84
N GLY A 581 24.19 17.17 -3.98
CA GLY A 581 23.00 17.96 -4.34
C GLY A 581 21.72 17.11 -4.44
N LEU A 582 21.82 15.88 -4.96
CA LEU A 582 20.70 14.95 -5.04
C LEU A 582 20.26 14.45 -3.65
N LEU A 583 21.20 14.14 -2.77
CA LEU A 583 20.91 13.68 -1.40
C LEU A 583 20.34 14.81 -0.54
N ASP A 584 20.96 16.00 -0.57
CA ASP A 584 20.48 17.17 0.16
C ASP A 584 19.07 17.59 -0.32
N GLY A 585 18.83 17.51 -1.63
CA GLY A 585 17.50 17.77 -2.21
C GLY A 585 16.41 16.82 -1.69
N ALA A 586 16.73 15.53 -1.52
CA ALA A 586 15.80 14.55 -0.96
C ALA A 586 15.51 14.81 0.53
N LEU A 587 16.52 15.20 1.32
CA LEU A 587 16.32 15.58 2.72
C LEU A 587 15.47 16.83 2.87
N LYS A 588 15.73 17.85 2.05
CA LYS A 588 14.91 19.07 2.03
C LYS A 588 13.45 18.78 1.67
N ALA A 589 13.23 17.96 0.63
CA ALA A 589 11.89 17.54 0.25
C ALA A 589 11.15 16.81 1.39
N ALA A 590 11.88 16.03 2.21
CA ALA A 590 11.31 15.34 3.37
C ALA A 590 10.95 16.31 4.51
N ASP A 591 11.72 17.37 4.73
CA ASP A 591 11.41 18.40 5.74
C ASP A 591 10.20 19.26 5.35
N GLU A 592 9.96 19.43 4.06
CA GLU A 592 8.84 20.19 3.49
C GLU A 592 7.60 19.33 3.19
N ALA A 593 7.72 18.00 3.28
CA ALA A 593 6.66 17.07 2.90
C ALA A 593 5.42 17.20 3.80
N LYS A 594 4.26 17.19 3.13
CA LYS A 594 2.93 17.05 3.75
C LYS A 594 2.27 15.82 3.13
N ALA A 595 1.64 15.01 3.97
CA ALA A 595 0.96 13.78 3.55
C ALA A 595 -0.45 14.06 3.00
#